data_ee32a8d696d60d2a9b05517451257cd1
#
_entry.id   ee32a8d696d60d2a9b05517451257cd1
#
_cell.length_a   1.000
_cell.length_b   1.000
_cell.length_c   1.000
_cell.angle_alpha   90.00
_cell.angle_beta   90.00
_cell.angle_gamma   90.00
#
_symmetry.space_group_name_H-M   'P 1'
#
loop_
_entity.id
_entity.type
_entity.pdbx_description
1 polymer ?
#
loop_
_entity_poly.entity_id
_entity_poly.type
_entity_poly.pdbx_seq_one_letter_code
_entity_poly.pdbx_strand_id
1 'polypeptide(L)'
;ESLRLSDCVFFTAPAYDRNVIRAWYCRGDLFLFPSTFDTNGLVVREAAACGLGSVLVRGSCAAEDIKDGESGFLIEENAPSMADMLAKLCRAPAAMQRVGQTAQNEIYISWKDAVSRAEKRYELVLENFKAGKYPAHNRQSDEAFHAIASYLAAVGRQQEKMKLRIEELSERFL
;
A
#
# COMPACT_ATOMS: atom_id res chain seq x y z
N GLU A 1 -16.63 -2.91 -24.09
CA GLU A 1 -17.10 -3.14 -25.49
C GLU A 1 -17.45 -1.83 -26.22
N SER A 2 -18.01 -0.82 -25.53
CA SER A 2 -18.42 0.45 -26.17
C SER A 2 -17.27 1.27 -26.77
N LEU A 3 -16.03 1.11 -26.28
CA LEU A 3 -14.87 1.89 -26.70
C LEU A 3 -13.98 1.18 -27.75
N ARG A 4 -14.31 -0.04 -28.15
CA ARG A 4 -13.54 -0.85 -29.13
C ARG A 4 -12.04 -0.93 -28.85
N LEU A 5 -11.65 -1.15 -27.56
CA LEU A 5 -10.27 -1.19 -27.10
C LEU A 5 -9.73 -2.62 -26.91
N SER A 6 -10.44 -3.65 -27.39
CA SER A 6 -10.05 -5.07 -27.22
C SER A 6 -8.68 -5.43 -27.78
N ASP A 7 -8.20 -4.67 -28.79
CA ASP A 7 -6.89 -4.93 -29.40
C ASP A 7 -5.73 -4.26 -28.65
N CYS A 8 -6.01 -3.42 -27.67
CA CYS A 8 -5.00 -2.66 -26.93
C CYS A 8 -5.18 -2.66 -25.40
N VAL A 9 -6.29 -3.19 -24.88
CA VAL A 9 -6.53 -3.35 -23.43
C VAL A 9 -6.72 -4.82 -23.11
N PHE A 10 -5.86 -5.35 -22.25
CA PHE A 10 -5.85 -6.75 -21.88
C PHE A 10 -6.08 -6.89 -20.37
N PHE A 11 -7.08 -7.69 -19.99
CA PHE A 11 -7.33 -8.05 -18.60
C PHE A 11 -6.68 -9.40 -18.33
N THR A 12 -5.80 -9.45 -17.34
CA THR A 12 -5.13 -10.68 -16.91
C THR A 12 -5.72 -11.19 -15.60
N ALA A 13 -5.68 -12.50 -15.39
CA ALA A 13 -5.99 -13.09 -14.10
C ALA A 13 -4.98 -12.60 -13.03
N PRO A 14 -5.37 -12.57 -11.74
CA PRO A 14 -4.44 -12.27 -10.66
C PRO A 14 -3.22 -13.19 -10.70
N ALA A 15 -2.03 -12.61 -10.60
CA ALA A 15 -0.77 -13.33 -10.52
C ALA A 15 -0.24 -13.28 -9.08
N TYR A 16 0.15 -14.45 -8.54
CA TYR A 16 0.73 -14.58 -7.19
C TYR A 16 2.22 -14.93 -7.24
N ASP A 17 2.71 -15.39 -8.38
CA ASP A 17 4.14 -15.63 -8.60
C ASP A 17 4.87 -14.29 -8.76
N ARG A 18 5.82 -14.03 -7.85
CA ARG A 18 6.61 -12.80 -7.84
C ARG A 18 7.46 -12.61 -9.09
N ASN A 19 7.88 -13.67 -9.76
CA ASN A 19 8.64 -13.58 -11.01
C ASN A 19 7.73 -13.09 -12.14
N VAL A 20 6.48 -13.54 -12.18
CA VAL A 20 5.48 -13.07 -13.15
C VAL A 20 5.16 -11.59 -12.91
N ILE A 21 4.90 -11.20 -11.67
CA ILE A 21 4.62 -9.80 -11.30
C ILE A 21 5.82 -8.92 -11.68
N ARG A 22 7.03 -9.33 -11.33
CA ARG A 22 8.25 -8.61 -11.70
C ARG A 22 8.42 -8.50 -13.23
N ALA A 23 8.14 -9.56 -13.98
CA ALA A 23 8.21 -9.53 -15.43
C ALA A 23 7.26 -8.48 -16.02
N TRP A 24 6.05 -8.34 -15.49
CA TRP A 24 5.12 -7.27 -15.87
C TRP A 24 5.68 -5.88 -15.58
N TYR A 25 6.22 -5.63 -14.40
CA TYR A 25 6.85 -4.34 -14.08
C TYR A 25 8.04 -4.04 -14.99
N CYS A 26 8.91 -5.03 -15.25
CA CYS A 26 10.07 -4.85 -16.15
C CYS A 26 9.68 -4.66 -17.62
N ARG A 27 8.49 -5.13 -18.04
CA ARG A 27 7.99 -4.98 -19.43
C ARG A 27 7.26 -3.66 -19.65
N GLY A 28 6.69 -3.09 -18.59
CA GLY A 28 5.93 -1.85 -18.68
C GLY A 28 6.82 -0.65 -18.95
N ASP A 29 6.26 0.39 -19.57
CA ASP A 29 6.88 1.70 -19.74
C ASP A 29 6.43 2.68 -18.65
N LEU A 30 5.26 2.41 -18.03
CA LEU A 30 4.66 3.24 -17.00
C LEU A 30 3.71 2.40 -16.14
N PHE A 31 3.69 2.66 -14.84
CA PHE A 31 2.75 2.06 -13.90
C PHE A 31 1.63 3.05 -13.57
N LEU A 32 0.39 2.70 -13.89
CA LEU A 32 -0.78 3.53 -13.62
C LEU A 32 -1.44 3.05 -12.33
N PHE A 33 -1.44 3.89 -11.29
CA PHE A 33 -2.06 3.56 -10.01
C PHE A 33 -2.95 4.72 -9.52
N PRO A 34 -4.13 4.94 -10.15
CA PRO A 34 -5.06 6.01 -9.79
C PRO A 34 -5.89 5.65 -8.56
N SER A 35 -5.26 5.14 -7.50
CA SER A 35 -5.94 4.77 -6.25
C SER A 35 -5.81 5.89 -5.23
N THR A 36 -6.92 6.25 -4.59
CA THR A 36 -6.96 7.14 -3.42
C THR A 36 -7.19 6.35 -2.13
N PHE A 37 -7.36 5.02 -2.23
CA PHE A 37 -7.73 4.12 -1.15
C PHE A 37 -6.60 3.16 -0.76
N ASP A 38 -5.36 3.60 -0.80
CA ASP A 38 -4.20 2.82 -0.40
C ASP A 38 -3.57 3.38 0.88
N THR A 39 -2.93 2.53 1.67
CA THR A 39 -2.29 2.93 2.93
C THR A 39 -0.80 3.22 2.79
N ASN A 40 -0.09 2.56 1.87
CA ASN A 40 1.37 2.68 1.75
C ASN A 40 1.93 2.52 0.32
N GLY A 41 1.10 2.19 -0.66
CA GLY A 41 1.53 2.06 -2.04
C GLY A 41 2.68 1.06 -2.26
N LEU A 42 2.67 -0.11 -1.61
CA LEU A 42 3.73 -1.12 -1.78
C LEU A 42 3.97 -1.47 -3.25
N VAL A 43 2.91 -1.54 -4.05
CA VAL A 43 2.99 -1.81 -5.49
C VAL A 43 3.74 -0.71 -6.25
N VAL A 44 3.69 0.54 -5.78
CA VAL A 44 4.45 1.67 -6.33
C VAL A 44 5.95 1.48 -6.06
N ARG A 45 6.31 1.00 -4.87
CA ARG A 45 7.70 0.69 -4.51
C ARG A 45 8.21 -0.54 -5.26
N GLU A 46 7.35 -1.53 -5.54
CA GLU A 46 7.67 -2.68 -6.39
C GLU A 46 7.92 -2.26 -7.85
N ALA A 47 7.10 -1.37 -8.40
CA ALA A 47 7.30 -0.78 -9.71
C ALA A 47 8.61 0.02 -9.77
N ALA A 48 8.87 0.87 -8.78
CA ALA A 48 10.11 1.64 -8.63
C ALA A 48 11.35 0.73 -8.56
N ALA A 49 11.29 -0.39 -7.83
CA ALA A 49 12.38 -1.37 -7.78
C ALA A 49 12.76 -1.92 -9.17
N CYS A 50 11.82 -1.96 -10.09
CA CYS A 50 12.03 -2.38 -11.49
C CYS A 50 12.40 -1.21 -12.43
N GLY A 51 12.60 0.00 -11.90
CA GLY A 51 12.90 1.19 -12.70
C GLY A 51 11.69 1.74 -13.45
N LEU A 52 10.48 1.40 -13.02
CA LEU A 52 9.23 1.81 -13.65
C LEU A 52 8.66 3.05 -12.95
N GLY A 53 8.45 4.14 -13.69
CA GLY A 53 7.80 5.35 -13.19
C GLY A 53 6.30 5.13 -12.99
N SER A 54 5.74 5.75 -11.94
CA SER A 54 4.32 5.63 -11.61
C SER A 54 3.55 6.91 -11.88
N VAL A 55 2.28 6.79 -12.30
CA VAL A 55 1.29 7.87 -12.33
C VAL A 55 0.32 7.67 -11.19
N LEU A 56 0.19 8.66 -10.32
CA LEU A 56 -0.51 8.60 -9.04
C LEU A 56 -1.45 9.79 -8.89
N VAL A 57 -2.48 9.62 -8.06
CA VAL A 57 -3.37 10.73 -7.71
C VAL A 57 -2.67 11.64 -6.68
N ARG A 58 -2.65 12.93 -6.96
CA ARG A 58 -2.10 13.96 -6.06
C ARG A 58 -2.79 13.91 -4.70
N GLY A 59 -2.00 13.89 -3.63
CA GLY A 59 -2.51 13.84 -2.25
C GLY A 59 -2.99 12.47 -1.78
N SER A 60 -2.89 11.41 -2.59
CA SER A 60 -3.12 10.04 -2.13
C SER A 60 -1.96 9.55 -1.24
N CYS A 61 -2.22 8.59 -0.36
CA CYS A 61 -1.17 7.97 0.46
C CYS A 61 -0.08 7.30 -0.39
N ALA A 62 -0.45 6.74 -1.55
CA ALA A 62 0.51 6.15 -2.49
C ALA A 62 1.43 7.18 -3.14
N ALA A 63 1.04 8.46 -3.17
CA ALA A 63 1.82 9.56 -3.71
C ALA A 63 2.69 10.27 -2.65
N GLU A 64 2.67 9.80 -1.40
CA GLU A 64 3.56 10.30 -0.36
C GLU A 64 5.02 10.10 -0.78
N ASP A 65 5.86 11.09 -0.57
CA ASP A 65 7.27 11.15 -1.00
C ASP A 65 7.50 11.23 -2.53
N ILE A 66 6.46 11.27 -3.37
CA ILE A 66 6.61 11.40 -4.83
C ILE A 66 6.74 12.88 -5.23
N LYS A 67 7.82 13.17 -5.94
CA LYS A 67 8.06 14.48 -6.55
C LYS A 67 7.60 14.46 -8.02
N ASP A 68 6.64 15.32 -8.34
CA ASP A 68 6.02 15.37 -9.66
C ASP A 68 7.03 15.69 -10.78
N GLY A 69 7.09 14.81 -11.78
CA GLY A 69 8.02 14.89 -12.90
C GLY A 69 9.48 14.48 -12.58
N GLU A 70 9.80 14.15 -11.33
CA GLU A 70 11.13 13.70 -10.89
C GLU A 70 11.14 12.21 -10.53
N SER A 71 10.35 11.78 -9.53
CA SER A 71 10.29 10.39 -9.05
C SER A 71 8.95 9.70 -9.33
N GLY A 72 8.00 10.40 -9.95
CA GLY A 72 6.70 9.94 -10.39
C GLY A 72 5.96 11.06 -11.12
N PHE A 73 4.74 10.80 -11.51
CA PHE A 73 3.85 11.78 -12.14
C PHE A 73 2.57 11.87 -11.33
N LEU A 74 2.12 13.09 -11.06
CA LEU A 74 0.93 13.34 -10.26
C LEU A 74 -0.21 13.89 -11.13
N ILE A 75 -1.38 13.32 -10.96
CA ILE A 75 -2.61 13.72 -11.65
C ILE A 75 -3.68 14.11 -10.64
N GLU A 76 -4.69 14.84 -11.09
CA GLU A 76 -5.94 15.02 -10.34
C GLU A 76 -6.80 13.76 -10.44
N GLU A 77 -7.69 13.55 -9.47
CA GLU A 77 -8.58 12.38 -9.40
C GLU A 77 -9.70 12.46 -10.45
N ASN A 78 -9.32 12.46 -11.72
CA ASN A 78 -10.28 12.46 -12.83
C ASN A 78 -9.66 11.90 -14.13
N ALA A 79 -10.52 11.38 -15.01
CA ALA A 79 -10.10 10.79 -16.27
C ALA A 79 -9.43 11.79 -17.24
N PRO A 80 -9.87 13.04 -17.39
CA PRO A 80 -9.16 14.02 -18.23
C PRO A 80 -7.71 14.24 -17.83
N SER A 81 -7.42 14.43 -16.55
CA SER A 81 -6.05 14.62 -16.05
C SER A 81 -5.14 13.41 -16.36
N MET A 82 -5.67 12.19 -16.22
CA MET A 82 -4.96 10.96 -16.60
C MET A 82 -4.70 10.93 -18.11
N ALA A 83 -5.71 11.22 -18.93
CA ALA A 83 -5.59 11.21 -20.39
C ALA A 83 -4.56 12.22 -20.89
N ASP A 84 -4.58 13.45 -20.35
CA ASP A 84 -3.62 14.51 -20.69
C ASP A 84 -2.19 14.12 -20.30
N MET A 85 -2.01 13.53 -19.11
CA MET A 85 -0.72 13.03 -18.66
C MET A 85 -0.20 11.93 -19.60
N LEU A 86 -1.02 10.94 -19.93
CA LEU A 86 -0.63 9.86 -20.85
C LEU A 86 -0.29 10.39 -22.24
N ALA A 87 -1.11 11.30 -22.79
CA ALA A 87 -0.84 11.92 -24.08
C ALA A 87 0.50 12.69 -24.10
N LYS A 88 0.84 13.36 -23.01
CA LYS A 88 2.13 14.04 -22.83
C LYS A 88 3.30 13.05 -22.77
N LEU A 89 3.16 11.99 -21.98
CA LEU A 89 4.22 11.01 -21.77
C LEU A 89 4.48 10.15 -23.01
N CYS A 90 3.46 9.78 -23.76
CA CYS A 90 3.61 9.08 -25.03
C CYS A 90 4.46 9.85 -26.06
N ARG A 91 4.50 11.18 -25.96
CA ARG A 91 5.35 12.06 -26.81
C ARG A 91 6.76 12.25 -26.25
N ALA A 92 7.01 11.80 -25.01
CA ALA A 92 8.27 12.02 -24.32
C ALA A 92 8.75 10.73 -23.59
N PRO A 93 9.02 9.62 -24.29
CA PRO A 93 9.39 8.34 -23.66
C PRO A 93 10.66 8.44 -22.80
N ALA A 94 11.60 9.31 -23.17
CA ALA A 94 12.79 9.56 -22.37
C ALA A 94 12.48 10.15 -20.98
N ALA A 95 11.37 10.87 -20.83
CA ALA A 95 10.94 11.37 -19.52
C ALA A 95 10.46 10.21 -18.62
N MET A 96 9.75 9.23 -19.16
CA MET A 96 9.30 8.05 -18.41
C MET A 96 10.51 7.26 -17.88
N GLN A 97 11.51 7.01 -18.73
CA GLN A 97 12.73 6.30 -18.34
C GLN A 97 13.52 7.04 -17.26
N ARG A 98 13.71 8.37 -17.41
CA ARG A 98 14.40 9.18 -16.41
C ARG A 98 13.68 9.14 -15.07
N VAL A 99 12.36 9.31 -15.07
CA VAL A 99 11.55 9.29 -13.85
C VAL A 99 11.57 7.89 -13.21
N GLY A 100 11.49 6.83 -14.01
CA GLY A 100 11.63 5.46 -13.51
C GLY A 100 12.99 5.20 -12.84
N GLN A 101 14.08 5.70 -13.43
CA GLN A 101 15.41 5.59 -12.83
C GLN A 101 15.53 6.38 -11.52
N THR A 102 14.94 7.57 -11.45
CA THR A 102 14.89 8.35 -10.21
C THR A 102 14.04 7.65 -9.16
N ALA A 103 12.88 7.11 -9.55
CA ALA A 103 12.03 6.32 -8.64
C ALA A 103 12.79 5.12 -8.06
N GLN A 104 13.57 4.40 -8.87
CA GLN A 104 14.39 3.29 -8.40
C GLN A 104 15.40 3.71 -7.33
N ASN A 105 15.98 4.89 -7.45
CA ASN A 105 16.98 5.39 -6.53
C ASN A 105 16.39 6.03 -5.26
N GLU A 106 15.23 6.69 -5.35
CA GLU A 106 14.67 7.50 -4.25
C GLU A 106 13.47 6.84 -3.57
N ILE A 107 12.63 6.12 -4.31
CA ILE A 107 11.36 5.55 -3.81
C ILE A 107 11.52 4.11 -3.37
N TYR A 108 12.33 3.32 -4.07
CA TYR A 108 12.62 1.96 -3.64
C TYR A 108 13.43 1.95 -2.35
N ILE A 109 12.99 1.13 -1.40
CA ILE A 109 13.69 0.88 -0.14
C ILE A 109 13.78 -0.63 0.04
N SER A 110 15.01 -1.15 0.20
CA SER A 110 15.19 -2.56 0.54
C SER A 110 14.63 -2.87 1.93
N TRP A 111 14.22 -4.11 2.15
CA TRP A 111 13.79 -4.56 3.48
C TRP A 111 14.88 -4.35 4.54
N LYS A 112 16.14 -4.56 4.18
CA LYS A 112 17.29 -4.31 5.06
C LYS A 112 17.35 -2.85 5.51
N ASP A 113 17.20 -1.93 4.56
CA ASP A 113 17.25 -0.49 4.86
C ASP A 113 15.99 -0.04 5.64
N ALA A 114 14.83 -0.60 5.31
CA ALA A 114 13.58 -0.32 6.03
C ALA A 114 13.68 -0.76 7.50
N VAL A 115 14.19 -1.96 7.77
CA VAL A 115 14.41 -2.46 9.13
C VAL A 115 15.44 -1.60 9.87
N SER A 116 16.55 -1.25 9.22
CA SER A 116 17.59 -0.39 9.85
C SER A 116 17.06 1.01 10.18
N ARG A 117 16.18 1.57 9.32
CA ARG A 117 15.50 2.85 9.63
C ARG A 117 14.53 2.73 10.80
N ALA A 118 13.78 1.62 10.86
CA ALA A 118 12.86 1.35 11.97
C ALA A 118 13.62 1.22 13.30
N GLU A 119 14.74 0.49 13.32
CA GLU A 119 15.60 0.32 14.49
C GLU A 119 16.07 1.66 15.05
N LYS A 120 16.66 2.52 14.19
CA LYS A 120 17.04 3.88 14.57
C LYS A 120 15.87 4.72 15.09
N ARG A 121 14.68 4.52 14.51
CA ARG A 121 13.47 5.23 14.97
C ARG A 121 13.05 4.76 16.36
N TYR A 122 13.14 3.47 16.65
CA TYR A 122 12.86 2.94 17.99
C TYR A 122 13.83 3.49 19.03
N GLU A 123 15.14 3.56 18.73
CA GLU A 123 16.13 4.18 19.61
C GLU A 123 15.75 5.62 19.95
N LEU A 124 15.42 6.44 18.93
CA LEU A 124 14.99 7.82 19.12
C LEU A 124 13.71 7.93 19.96
N VAL A 125 12.73 7.04 19.75
CA VAL A 125 11.50 7.00 20.53
C VAL A 125 11.79 6.69 21.99
N LEU A 126 12.67 5.73 22.26
CA LEU A 126 13.08 5.37 23.63
C LEU A 126 13.84 6.51 24.33
N GLU A 127 14.73 7.19 23.63
CA GLU A 127 15.44 8.37 24.16
C GLU A 127 14.45 9.50 24.51
N ASN A 128 13.52 9.80 23.60
CA ASN A 128 12.49 10.82 23.82
C ASN A 128 11.56 10.45 24.97
N PHE A 129 11.21 9.18 25.14
CA PHE A 129 10.41 8.69 26.24
C PHE A 129 11.16 8.87 27.58
N LYS A 130 12.43 8.45 27.65
CA LYS A 130 13.28 8.64 28.84
C LYS A 130 13.48 10.11 29.19
N ALA A 131 13.52 10.98 28.18
CA ALA A 131 13.64 12.42 28.36
C ALA A 131 12.30 13.12 28.70
N GLY A 132 11.20 12.38 28.88
CA GLY A 132 9.89 12.91 29.22
C GLY A 132 9.23 13.79 28.13
N LYS A 133 9.66 13.64 26.86
CA LYS A 133 9.14 14.45 25.75
C LYS A 133 7.75 14.04 25.28
N TYR A 134 7.26 12.88 25.71
CA TYR A 134 5.90 12.44 25.40
C TYR A 134 4.93 12.76 26.56
N PRO A 135 3.67 13.13 26.27
CA PRO A 135 2.69 13.33 27.31
C PRO A 135 2.52 12.07 28.15
N ALA A 136 2.29 12.24 29.44
CA ALA A 136 2.03 11.11 30.33
C ALA A 136 0.81 10.34 29.83
N HIS A 137 0.96 9.03 29.70
CA HIS A 137 -0.11 8.14 29.24
C HIS A 137 -1.22 8.13 30.30
N ASN A 138 -2.47 8.30 29.88
CA ASN A 138 -3.58 8.26 30.80
C ASN A 138 -3.93 6.82 31.14
N ARG A 139 -3.36 6.28 32.24
CA ARG A 139 -3.58 4.90 32.70
C ARG A 139 -5.06 4.52 32.83
N GLN A 140 -5.94 5.48 33.16
CA GLN A 140 -7.37 5.20 33.30
C GLN A 140 -8.02 4.82 31.96
N SER A 141 -7.58 5.42 30.84
CA SER A 141 -8.07 5.04 29.52
C SER A 141 -7.59 3.65 29.10
N ASP A 142 -6.38 3.26 29.50
CA ASP A 142 -5.82 1.95 29.19
C ASP A 142 -6.50 0.84 30.00
N GLU A 143 -6.75 1.07 31.28
CA GLU A 143 -7.47 0.11 32.12
C GLU A 143 -8.89 -0.12 31.61
N ALA A 144 -9.60 0.93 31.21
CA ALA A 144 -10.92 0.84 30.59
C ALA A 144 -10.88 0.08 29.26
N PHE A 145 -9.88 0.38 28.41
CA PHE A 145 -9.71 -0.32 27.12
C PHE A 145 -9.39 -1.81 27.33
N HIS A 146 -8.49 -2.15 28.25
CA HIS A 146 -8.17 -3.53 28.59
C HIS A 146 -9.36 -4.28 29.18
N ALA A 147 -10.18 -3.63 30.01
CA ALA A 147 -11.40 -4.22 30.56
C ALA A 147 -12.41 -4.52 29.45
N ILE A 148 -12.64 -3.58 28.52
CA ILE A 148 -13.53 -3.76 27.37
C ILE A 148 -12.99 -4.88 26.43
N ALA A 149 -11.71 -4.87 26.11
CA ALA A 149 -11.10 -5.89 25.27
C ALA A 149 -11.20 -7.30 25.89
N SER A 150 -10.99 -7.39 27.20
CA SER A 150 -11.12 -8.65 27.96
C SER A 150 -12.56 -9.15 27.99
N TYR A 151 -13.53 -8.26 28.16
CA TYR A 151 -14.95 -8.57 28.10
C TYR A 151 -15.37 -9.09 26.74
N LEU A 152 -14.98 -8.39 25.64
CA LEU A 152 -15.27 -8.81 24.27
C LEU A 152 -14.66 -10.18 23.94
N ALA A 153 -13.43 -10.43 24.39
CA ALA A 153 -12.79 -11.73 24.22
C ALA A 153 -13.51 -12.85 25.00
N ALA A 154 -14.05 -12.56 26.19
CA ALA A 154 -14.83 -13.52 26.96
C ALA A 154 -16.18 -13.85 26.28
N VAL A 155 -16.87 -12.85 25.74
CA VAL A 155 -18.10 -13.00 24.97
C VAL A 155 -17.84 -13.84 23.71
N GLY A 156 -16.78 -13.57 22.98
CA GLY A 156 -16.39 -14.35 21.79
C GLY A 156 -16.17 -15.83 22.10
N ARG A 157 -15.42 -16.14 23.17
CA ARG A 157 -15.20 -17.52 23.62
C ARG A 157 -16.52 -18.24 24.04
N GLN A 158 -17.45 -17.48 24.60
CA GLN A 158 -18.75 -18.08 25.02
C GLN A 158 -19.64 -18.36 23.80
N GLN A 159 -19.61 -17.49 22.79
CA GLN A 159 -20.30 -17.72 21.51
C GLN A 159 -19.74 -18.93 20.77
N GLU A 160 -18.42 -19.11 20.76
CA GLU A 160 -17.76 -20.25 20.11
C GLU A 160 -18.09 -21.58 20.81
N LYS A 161 -18.09 -21.59 22.14
CA LYS A 161 -18.56 -22.76 22.93
C LYS A 161 -20.03 -23.10 22.67
N MET A 162 -20.88 -22.09 22.52
CA MET A 162 -22.30 -22.29 22.23
C MET A 162 -22.50 -22.84 20.81
N LYS A 163 -21.72 -22.36 19.85
CA LYS A 163 -21.73 -22.86 18.47
C LYS A 163 -21.36 -24.37 18.42
N LEU A 164 -20.24 -24.74 19.06
CA LEU A 164 -19.78 -26.13 19.13
C LEU A 164 -20.85 -27.03 19.80
N ARG A 165 -21.51 -26.55 20.85
CA ARG A 165 -22.55 -27.31 21.55
C ARG A 165 -23.83 -27.50 20.72
N ILE A 166 -24.16 -26.54 19.86
CA ILE A 166 -25.26 -26.64 18.88
C ILE A 166 -24.90 -27.66 17.80
N GLU A 167 -23.67 -27.65 17.30
CA GLU A 167 -23.18 -28.65 16.33
C GLU A 167 -23.21 -30.06 16.90
N GLU A 168 -22.69 -30.27 18.11
CA GLU A 168 -22.80 -31.57 18.82
C GLU A 168 -24.23 -32.05 19.03
N LEU A 169 -25.15 -31.14 19.33
CA LEU A 169 -26.56 -31.49 19.46
C LEU A 169 -27.21 -31.83 18.11
N SER A 170 -26.86 -31.12 17.05
CA SER A 170 -27.39 -31.40 15.71
C SER A 170 -26.95 -32.75 15.17
N GLU A 171 -25.71 -33.18 15.46
CA GLU A 171 -25.19 -34.51 15.10
C GLU A 171 -25.86 -35.68 15.90
N ARG A 172 -26.44 -35.38 17.06
CA ARG A 172 -27.14 -36.39 17.88
C ARG A 172 -28.59 -36.64 17.47
N PHE A 173 -29.17 -35.74 16.69
CA PHE A 173 -30.57 -35.80 16.26
C PHE A 173 -30.74 -36.07 14.75
N LEU A 174 -29.65 -36.31 14.03
CA LEU A 174 -29.60 -36.87 12.67
C LEU A 174 -29.13 -38.33 12.73
#